data_fc6b5152858d143a5f5e4c5ef315229f
#
_entry.id   fc6b5152858d143a5f5e4c5ef315229f
#
_cell.length_a   1.000
_cell.length_b   1.000
_cell.length_c   1.000
_cell.angle_alpha   90.00
_cell.angle_beta   90.00
_cell.angle_gamma   90.00
#
_symmetry.space_group_name_H-M   'P 1'
#
loop_
_entity.id
_entity.type
_entity.pdbx_description
1 polymer ?
#
loop_
_entity_poly.entity_id
_entity_poly.type
_entity_poly.pdbx_seq_one_letter_code
_entity_poly.pdbx_strand_id
1 'polypeptide(L)'
;QGDKLPGADLSMQLDQAERGFAFGQDGPLDMRMAQDGESASEWIDRASEEEIADTLFLYGEERQSRRVARAIVAARPIARTGELAAVVRKALGHRPGAPKDPATRSFQAIRILINDELGELERGLEAAERVLAPGGRIAIVAFQSLEDRIVKQFLRTRSGADGQGSRHLPPQ
;
A
#
# COMPACT_ATOMS: atom_id res chain seq x y z
N GLN A 1 16.22 10.88 -32.16
CA GLN A 1 15.51 9.65 -31.81
C GLN A 1 15.87 9.34 -30.34
N GLY A 2 15.00 9.73 -29.41
CA GLY A 2 15.16 9.43 -28.01
C GLY A 2 14.49 8.11 -27.71
N ASP A 3 15.27 7.13 -27.29
CA ASP A 3 14.77 5.88 -26.75
C ASP A 3 13.91 6.18 -25.53
N LYS A 4 12.59 6.00 -25.69
CA LYS A 4 11.69 5.90 -24.55
C LYS A 4 12.09 4.62 -23.80
N LEU A 5 12.66 4.79 -22.61
CA LEU A 5 12.69 3.71 -21.63
C LEU A 5 11.26 3.16 -21.51
N PRO A 6 11.04 1.86 -21.54
CA PRO A 6 9.73 1.30 -21.27
C PRO A 6 9.41 1.59 -19.80
N GLY A 7 8.77 2.72 -19.55
CA GLY A 7 8.04 2.95 -18.34
C GLY A 7 6.95 1.89 -18.32
N ALA A 8 7.13 0.84 -17.52
CA ALA A 8 6.07 -0.09 -17.25
C ALA A 8 4.90 0.76 -16.77
N ASP A 9 3.84 0.80 -17.56
CA ASP A 9 2.64 1.53 -17.23
C ASP A 9 1.99 0.79 -16.05
N LEU A 10 2.32 1.22 -14.85
CA LEU A 10 1.81 0.64 -13.61
C LEU A 10 0.27 0.62 -13.62
N SER A 11 -0.35 1.61 -14.28
CA SER A 11 -1.81 1.69 -14.38
C SER A 11 -2.39 0.51 -15.15
N MET A 12 -1.76 0.11 -16.27
CA MET A 12 -2.18 -1.06 -17.03
C MET A 12 -2.06 -2.37 -16.25
N GLN A 13 -1.04 -2.49 -15.37
CA GLN A 13 -0.87 -3.68 -14.53
C GLN A 13 -1.92 -3.77 -13.43
N LEU A 14 -2.38 -2.63 -12.90
CA LEU A 14 -3.39 -2.58 -11.84
C LEU A 14 -4.80 -2.86 -12.35
N ASP A 15 -5.07 -2.65 -13.64
CA ASP A 15 -6.40 -2.83 -14.25
C ASP A 15 -6.66 -4.26 -14.77
N GLN A 16 -5.65 -5.13 -14.77
CA GLN A 16 -5.82 -6.52 -15.21
C GLN A 16 -6.52 -7.37 -14.13
N ALA A 17 -7.76 -7.82 -14.41
CA ALA A 17 -8.53 -8.66 -13.52
C ALA A 17 -7.79 -9.93 -13.09
N GLU A 18 -7.00 -10.51 -14.00
CA GLU A 18 -6.22 -11.74 -13.79
C GLU A 18 -5.13 -11.60 -12.72
N ARG A 19 -4.70 -10.38 -12.44
CA ARG A 19 -3.66 -10.08 -11.43
C ARG A 19 -4.23 -9.74 -10.06
N GLY A 20 -5.55 -9.59 -9.91
CA GLY A 20 -6.22 -9.43 -8.63
C GLY A 20 -5.93 -8.15 -7.86
N PHE A 21 -5.50 -7.07 -8.52
CA PHE A 21 -5.23 -5.78 -7.86
C PHE A 21 -6.48 -4.94 -7.63
N ALA A 22 -7.50 -5.14 -8.44
CA ALA A 22 -8.74 -4.37 -8.40
C ALA A 22 -9.96 -5.28 -8.34
N PHE A 23 -11.02 -4.79 -7.77
CA PHE A 23 -12.30 -5.50 -7.64
C PHE A 23 -13.37 -5.02 -8.65
N GLY A 24 -13.00 -4.14 -9.57
CA GLY A 24 -13.87 -3.69 -10.65
C GLY A 24 -14.19 -4.80 -11.67
N GLN A 25 -13.28 -5.73 -11.82
CA GLN A 25 -13.46 -6.96 -12.56
C GLN A 25 -13.06 -8.13 -11.65
N ASP A 26 -13.93 -9.13 -11.53
CA ASP A 26 -13.65 -10.28 -10.68
C ASP A 26 -12.58 -11.18 -11.29
N GLY A 27 -11.55 -11.48 -10.51
CA GLY A 27 -10.42 -12.31 -10.90
C GLY A 27 -9.79 -13.02 -9.70
N PRO A 28 -8.72 -13.82 -9.92
CA PRO A 28 -7.96 -14.43 -8.83
C PRO A 28 -7.45 -13.38 -7.86
N LEU A 29 -7.48 -13.66 -6.57
CA LEU A 29 -6.97 -12.78 -5.52
C LEU A 29 -5.45 -12.97 -5.37
N ASP A 30 -4.69 -12.48 -6.35
CA ASP A 30 -3.24 -12.63 -6.41
C ASP A 30 -2.49 -11.41 -5.86
N MET A 31 -2.63 -10.26 -6.47
CA MET A 31 -2.01 -8.95 -6.13
C MET A 31 -0.47 -8.91 -6.25
N ARG A 32 0.21 -9.97 -6.69
CA ARG A 32 1.67 -9.94 -6.88
C ARG A 32 2.06 -9.14 -8.12
N MET A 33 2.99 -8.22 -7.99
CA MET A 33 3.61 -7.51 -9.13
C MET A 33 4.66 -8.40 -9.81
N ALA A 34 5.56 -9.01 -9.04
CA ALA A 34 6.36 -10.14 -9.47
C ALA A 34 5.55 -11.44 -9.28
N GLN A 35 5.75 -12.45 -10.14
CA GLN A 35 4.97 -13.69 -10.07
C GLN A 35 5.56 -14.73 -9.09
N ASP A 36 6.47 -14.33 -8.25
CA ASP A 36 7.06 -15.09 -7.16
C ASP A 36 6.56 -14.61 -5.80
N GLY A 37 6.72 -15.44 -4.79
CA GLY A 37 6.25 -15.16 -3.44
C GLY A 37 4.78 -15.50 -3.20
N GLU A 38 4.29 -15.11 -2.03
CA GLU A 38 2.96 -15.40 -1.54
C GLU A 38 1.92 -14.48 -2.19
N SER A 39 0.82 -15.05 -2.68
CA SER A 39 -0.31 -14.30 -3.19
C SER A 39 -1.17 -13.72 -2.05
N ALA A 40 -2.03 -12.75 -2.38
CA ALA A 40 -2.96 -12.17 -1.39
C ALA A 40 -3.91 -13.22 -0.82
N SER A 41 -4.38 -14.16 -1.65
CA SER A 41 -5.24 -15.26 -1.20
C SER A 41 -4.54 -16.17 -0.18
N GLU A 42 -3.31 -16.59 -0.47
CA GLU A 42 -2.51 -17.43 0.43
C GLU A 42 -2.20 -16.71 1.74
N TRP A 43 -1.82 -15.43 1.66
CA TRP A 43 -1.57 -14.63 2.86
C TRP A 43 -2.83 -14.48 3.72
N ILE A 44 -3.98 -14.14 3.11
CA ILE A 44 -5.26 -14.04 3.82
C ILE A 44 -5.59 -15.37 4.51
N ASP A 45 -5.33 -16.50 3.87
CA ASP A 45 -5.69 -17.81 4.42
C ASP A 45 -4.91 -18.17 5.69
N ARG A 46 -3.62 -17.80 5.75
CA ARG A 46 -2.74 -18.11 6.89
C ARG A 46 -2.64 -17.04 7.97
N ALA A 47 -2.80 -15.74 7.61
CA ALA A 47 -2.56 -14.64 8.52
C ALA A 47 -3.54 -14.64 9.71
N SER A 48 -3.09 -14.28 10.89
CA SER A 48 -3.97 -14.13 12.06
C SER A 48 -4.94 -12.95 11.88
N GLU A 49 -6.03 -12.94 12.65
CA GLU A 49 -6.96 -11.79 12.67
C GLU A 49 -6.23 -10.48 13.02
N GLU A 50 -5.26 -10.55 13.94
CA GLU A 50 -4.47 -9.41 14.37
C GLU A 50 -3.56 -8.89 13.25
N GLU A 51 -2.85 -9.78 12.54
CA GLU A 51 -2.01 -9.41 11.39
C GLU A 51 -2.81 -8.74 10.28
N ILE A 52 -4.00 -9.26 9.99
CA ILE A 52 -4.91 -8.65 9.01
C ILE A 52 -5.36 -7.28 9.48
N ALA A 53 -5.79 -7.15 10.73
CA ALA A 53 -6.26 -5.88 11.29
C ALA A 53 -5.15 -4.82 11.28
N ASP A 54 -3.94 -5.17 11.67
CA ASP A 54 -2.79 -4.26 11.66
C ASP A 54 -2.41 -3.83 10.24
N THR A 55 -2.41 -4.75 9.29
CA THR A 55 -2.18 -4.44 7.87
C THR A 55 -3.20 -3.45 7.35
N LEU A 56 -4.48 -3.70 7.58
CA LEU A 56 -5.56 -2.82 7.13
C LEU A 56 -5.50 -1.44 7.79
N PHE A 57 -5.11 -1.36 9.05
CA PHE A 57 -4.96 -0.11 9.77
C PHE A 57 -3.73 0.68 9.31
N LEU A 58 -2.55 0.04 9.28
CA LEU A 58 -1.29 0.70 8.99
C LEU A 58 -1.16 1.11 7.51
N TYR A 59 -1.55 0.24 6.59
CA TYR A 59 -1.36 0.46 5.15
C TYR A 59 -2.60 0.96 4.43
N GLY A 60 -3.80 0.68 4.96
CA GLY A 60 -5.06 1.13 4.38
C GLY A 60 -5.70 2.32 5.10
N GLU A 61 -5.16 2.72 6.24
CA GLU A 61 -5.77 3.72 7.13
C GLU A 61 -7.24 3.38 7.47
N GLU A 62 -7.55 2.06 7.54
CA GLU A 62 -8.90 1.58 7.83
C GLU A 62 -9.17 1.61 9.34
N ARG A 63 -10.02 2.54 9.75
CA ARG A 63 -10.35 2.73 11.19
C ARG A 63 -11.13 1.56 11.78
N GLN A 64 -11.89 0.83 10.95
CA GLN A 64 -12.65 -0.36 11.36
C GLN A 64 -11.91 -1.66 11.04
N SER A 65 -10.58 -1.62 11.00
CA SER A 65 -9.71 -2.72 10.59
C SER A 65 -9.99 -4.03 11.32
N ARG A 66 -10.23 -4.01 12.63
CA ARG A 66 -10.55 -5.21 13.42
C ARG A 66 -11.88 -5.84 13.00
N ARG A 67 -12.88 -5.01 12.67
CA ARG A 67 -14.17 -5.51 12.19
C ARG A 67 -14.05 -6.17 10.83
N VAL A 68 -13.27 -5.56 9.94
CA VAL A 68 -12.99 -6.10 8.60
C VAL A 68 -12.16 -7.39 8.70
N ALA A 69 -11.10 -7.38 9.51
CA ALA A 69 -10.26 -8.56 9.72
C ALA A 69 -11.06 -9.78 10.21
N ARG A 70 -11.92 -9.59 11.20
CA ARG A 70 -12.81 -10.63 11.70
C ARG A 70 -13.73 -11.20 10.61
N ALA A 71 -14.29 -10.31 9.77
CA ALA A 71 -15.14 -10.73 8.66
C ALA A 71 -14.35 -11.53 7.61
N ILE A 72 -13.12 -11.12 7.31
CA ILE A 72 -12.22 -11.84 6.39
C ILE A 72 -11.89 -13.23 6.93
N VAL A 73 -11.50 -13.34 8.20
CA VAL A 73 -11.18 -14.62 8.84
C VAL A 73 -12.40 -15.57 8.82
N ALA A 74 -13.59 -15.04 9.10
CA ALA A 74 -14.82 -15.83 9.08
C ALA A 74 -15.24 -16.28 7.68
N ALA A 75 -14.78 -15.60 6.64
CA ALA A 75 -15.15 -15.90 5.25
C ALA A 75 -14.16 -16.80 4.49
N ARG A 76 -13.05 -17.19 5.13
CA ARG A 76 -12.00 -18.04 4.54
C ARG A 76 -12.57 -19.39 4.06
N PRO A 77 -12.01 -19.95 2.97
CA PRO A 77 -10.98 -19.39 2.09
C PRO A 77 -11.56 -18.35 1.12
N ILE A 78 -10.76 -17.33 0.76
CA ILE A 78 -11.15 -16.30 -0.20
C ILE A 78 -10.17 -16.36 -1.39
N ALA A 79 -10.70 -16.76 -2.55
CA ALA A 79 -9.89 -17.01 -3.75
C ALA A 79 -10.02 -15.92 -4.82
N ARG A 80 -11.06 -15.08 -4.75
CA ARG A 80 -11.38 -14.11 -5.80
C ARG A 80 -11.51 -12.70 -5.26
N THR A 81 -11.21 -11.72 -6.10
CA THR A 81 -11.30 -10.29 -5.76
C THR A 81 -12.71 -9.86 -5.41
N GLY A 82 -13.71 -10.35 -6.13
CA GLY A 82 -15.12 -10.09 -5.87
C GLY A 82 -15.58 -10.61 -4.51
N GLU A 83 -15.08 -11.76 -4.07
CA GLU A 83 -15.39 -12.33 -2.75
C GLU A 83 -14.83 -11.43 -1.63
N LEU A 84 -13.57 -11.03 -1.72
CA LEU A 84 -12.96 -10.13 -0.75
C LEU A 84 -13.70 -8.80 -0.68
N ALA A 85 -14.02 -8.21 -1.84
CA ALA A 85 -14.76 -6.95 -1.90
C ALA A 85 -16.15 -7.08 -1.24
N ALA A 86 -16.86 -8.17 -1.49
CA ALA A 86 -18.18 -8.44 -0.89
C ALA A 86 -18.09 -8.55 0.64
N VAL A 87 -17.09 -9.27 1.15
CA VAL A 87 -16.84 -9.42 2.59
C VAL A 87 -16.60 -8.06 3.26
N VAL A 88 -15.71 -7.25 2.67
CA VAL A 88 -15.35 -5.91 3.21
C VAL A 88 -16.57 -4.98 3.17
N ARG A 89 -17.28 -4.92 2.04
CA ARG A 89 -18.47 -4.09 1.88
C ARG A 89 -19.56 -4.44 2.90
N LYS A 90 -19.79 -5.74 3.10
CA LYS A 90 -20.74 -6.21 4.12
C LYS A 90 -20.32 -5.82 5.52
N ALA A 91 -19.04 -5.98 5.84
CA ALA A 91 -18.49 -5.60 7.16
C ALA A 91 -18.63 -4.12 7.44
N LEU A 92 -18.43 -3.25 6.43
CA LEU A 92 -18.46 -1.79 6.58
C LEU A 92 -19.83 -1.16 6.33
N GLY A 93 -20.83 -1.94 5.91
CA GLY A 93 -22.19 -1.44 5.66
C GLY A 93 -22.25 -0.58 4.39
N HIS A 94 -21.62 -1.02 3.31
CA HIS A 94 -21.64 -0.31 2.02
C HIS A 94 -23.04 -0.08 1.49
N ARG A 95 -23.30 1.15 1.02
CA ARG A 95 -24.51 1.53 0.29
C ARG A 95 -24.21 1.65 -1.20
N PRO A 96 -24.95 0.97 -2.10
CA PRO A 96 -24.83 1.17 -3.54
C PRO A 96 -24.94 2.66 -3.90
N GLY A 97 -24.03 3.16 -4.77
CA GLY A 97 -23.98 4.56 -5.17
C GLY A 97 -23.18 5.49 -4.24
N ALA A 98 -22.58 4.98 -3.17
CA ALA A 98 -21.63 5.76 -2.37
C ALA A 98 -20.42 6.20 -3.22
N PRO A 99 -19.91 7.44 -3.02
CA PRO A 99 -18.86 8.02 -3.88
C PRO A 99 -17.51 7.30 -3.79
N LYS A 100 -17.30 6.52 -2.73
CA LYS A 100 -16.10 5.72 -2.52
C LYS A 100 -16.47 4.30 -2.09
N ASP A 101 -15.90 3.32 -2.78
CA ASP A 101 -16.06 1.94 -2.39
C ASP A 101 -15.21 1.66 -1.13
N PRO A 102 -15.80 1.17 -0.04
CA PRO A 102 -15.08 0.90 1.20
C PRO A 102 -14.02 -0.19 1.05
N ALA A 103 -14.13 -1.09 0.05
CA ALA A 103 -13.15 -2.12 -0.22
C ALA A 103 -11.81 -1.56 -0.72
N THR A 104 -11.78 -0.35 -1.28
CA THR A 104 -10.56 0.27 -1.84
C THR A 104 -9.40 0.28 -0.85
N ARG A 105 -9.65 0.68 0.41
CA ARG A 105 -8.60 0.74 1.45
C ARG A 105 -8.04 -0.63 1.78
N SER A 106 -8.88 -1.64 1.85
CA SER A 106 -8.46 -3.01 2.15
C SER A 106 -7.63 -3.60 1.02
N PHE A 107 -8.02 -3.39 -0.24
CA PHE A 107 -7.24 -3.82 -1.41
C PHE A 107 -5.90 -3.11 -1.47
N GLN A 108 -5.87 -1.79 -1.24
CA GLN A 108 -4.63 -1.02 -1.17
C GLN A 108 -3.70 -1.54 -0.08
N ALA A 109 -4.21 -1.79 1.13
CA ALA A 109 -3.42 -2.27 2.25
C ALA A 109 -2.76 -3.62 1.95
N ILE A 110 -3.52 -4.57 1.42
CA ILE A 110 -3.03 -5.91 1.11
C ILE A 110 -2.02 -5.85 -0.04
N ARG A 111 -2.28 -5.05 -1.08
CA ARG A 111 -1.35 -4.84 -2.19
C ARG A 111 0.01 -4.31 -1.71
N ILE A 112 0.00 -3.29 -0.86
CA ILE A 112 1.21 -2.70 -0.29
C ILE A 112 2.01 -3.76 0.48
N LEU A 113 1.33 -4.59 1.27
CA LEU A 113 1.97 -5.66 2.03
C LEU A 113 2.58 -6.73 1.09
N ILE A 114 1.78 -7.27 0.18
CA ILE A 114 2.19 -8.36 -0.71
C ILE A 114 3.42 -7.98 -1.56
N ASN A 115 3.51 -6.72 -1.97
CA ASN A 115 4.58 -6.24 -2.83
C ASN A 115 5.70 -5.51 -2.09
N ASP A 116 5.64 -5.42 -0.76
CA ASP A 116 6.61 -4.64 0.05
C ASP A 116 6.85 -3.22 -0.53
N GLU A 117 5.77 -2.57 -0.99
CA GLU A 117 5.86 -1.31 -1.74
C GLU A 117 6.57 -0.21 -0.95
N LEU A 118 6.38 -0.17 0.37
CA LEU A 118 7.03 0.83 1.23
C LEU A 118 8.52 0.55 1.43
N GLY A 119 8.90 -0.73 1.54
CA GLY A 119 10.31 -1.13 1.59
C GLY A 119 11.03 -0.85 0.27
N GLU A 120 10.37 -1.06 -0.87
CA GLU A 120 10.90 -0.69 -2.19
C GLU A 120 11.11 0.82 -2.31
N LEU A 121 10.17 1.63 -1.81
CA LEU A 121 10.31 3.09 -1.78
C LEU A 121 11.53 3.53 -0.94
N GLU A 122 11.70 2.98 0.26
CA GLU A 122 12.84 3.29 1.12
C GLU A 122 14.16 2.92 0.45
N ARG A 123 14.27 1.72 -0.13
CA ARG A 123 15.46 1.28 -0.88
C ARG A 123 15.73 2.18 -2.09
N GLY A 124 14.68 2.61 -2.79
CA GLY A 124 14.78 3.54 -3.91
C GLY A 124 15.31 4.92 -3.50
N LEU A 125 14.85 5.45 -2.37
CA LEU A 125 15.33 6.72 -1.80
C LEU A 125 16.82 6.64 -1.42
N GLU A 126 17.23 5.58 -0.76
CA GLU A 126 18.63 5.36 -0.40
C GLU A 126 19.53 5.20 -1.64
N ALA A 127 19.06 4.49 -2.65
CA ALA A 127 19.78 4.33 -3.90
C ALA A 127 19.93 5.67 -4.63
N ALA A 128 18.87 6.47 -4.68
CA ALA A 128 18.89 7.80 -5.28
C ALA A 128 19.86 8.75 -4.55
N GLU A 129 19.90 8.70 -3.21
CA GLU A 129 20.85 9.47 -2.41
C GLU A 129 22.31 9.15 -2.77
N ARG A 130 22.63 7.86 -2.97
CA ARG A 130 24.00 7.41 -3.31
C ARG A 130 24.49 7.90 -4.66
N VAL A 131 23.59 8.15 -5.61
CA VAL A 131 23.95 8.59 -6.97
C VAL A 131 23.90 10.11 -7.13
N LEU A 132 23.38 10.85 -6.15
CA LEU A 132 23.34 12.30 -6.16
C LEU A 132 24.74 12.88 -6.00
N ALA A 133 25.15 13.72 -6.96
CA ALA A 133 26.35 14.55 -6.81
C ALA A 133 26.11 15.66 -5.77
N PRO A 134 27.17 16.20 -5.12
CA PRO A 134 27.05 17.38 -4.25
C PRO A 134 26.32 18.53 -4.95
N GLY A 135 25.27 19.06 -4.32
CA GLY A 135 24.38 20.06 -4.92
C GLY A 135 23.33 19.53 -5.90
N GLY A 136 23.30 18.23 -6.14
CA GLY A 136 22.26 17.56 -6.92
C GLY A 136 20.87 17.73 -6.31
N ARG A 137 19.84 17.59 -7.12
CA ARG A 137 18.44 17.68 -6.70
C ARG A 137 17.70 16.40 -7.01
N ILE A 138 16.85 15.97 -6.10
CA ILE A 138 15.89 14.87 -6.30
C ILE A 138 14.47 15.42 -6.25
N ALA A 139 13.62 14.98 -7.15
CA ALA A 139 12.19 15.26 -7.13
C ALA A 139 11.44 13.94 -6.98
N ILE A 140 10.54 13.88 -6.01
CA ILE A 140 9.76 12.69 -5.69
C ILE A 140 8.28 13.07 -5.73
N VAL A 141 7.50 12.25 -6.44
CA VAL A 141 6.05 12.40 -6.51
C VAL A 141 5.43 11.24 -5.73
N ALA A 142 4.74 11.57 -4.64
CA ALA A 142 3.98 10.61 -3.83
C ALA A 142 2.48 10.81 -4.09
N PHE A 143 1.78 9.72 -4.37
CA PHE A 143 0.34 9.73 -4.61
C PHE A 143 -0.49 9.34 -3.39
N GLN A 144 0.16 8.77 -2.37
CA GLN A 144 -0.48 8.26 -1.17
C GLN A 144 0.12 8.91 0.08
N SER A 145 -0.71 9.04 1.13
CA SER A 145 -0.31 9.66 2.40
C SER A 145 0.82 8.90 3.11
N LEU A 146 0.88 7.58 2.96
CA LEU A 146 1.95 6.75 3.52
C LEU A 146 3.28 6.97 2.82
N GLU A 147 3.28 7.01 1.48
CA GLU A 147 4.47 7.32 0.67
C GLU A 147 4.99 8.72 1.01
N ASP A 148 4.12 9.72 1.05
CA ASP A 148 4.47 11.10 1.43
C ASP A 148 5.10 11.16 2.82
N ARG A 149 4.59 10.40 3.78
CA ARG A 149 5.14 10.32 5.13
C ARG A 149 6.55 9.75 5.15
N ILE A 150 6.79 8.66 4.42
CA ILE A 150 8.12 8.02 4.30
C ILE A 150 9.11 8.97 3.65
N VAL A 151 8.74 9.60 2.54
CA VAL A 151 9.59 10.58 1.85
C VAL A 151 9.94 11.74 2.77
N LYS A 152 8.96 12.32 3.47
CA LYS A 152 9.20 13.40 4.43
C LYS A 152 10.09 12.99 5.59
N GLN A 153 9.90 11.79 6.13
CA GLN A 153 10.74 11.25 7.19
C GLN A 153 12.17 11.09 6.70
N PHE A 154 12.37 10.46 5.54
CA PHE A 154 13.69 10.30 4.93
C PHE A 154 14.40 11.63 4.74
N LEU A 155 13.73 12.63 4.14
CA LEU A 155 14.28 13.95 3.91
C LEU A 155 14.63 14.70 5.21
N ARG A 156 13.78 14.58 6.25
CA ARG A 156 14.05 15.19 7.57
C ARG A 156 15.30 14.60 8.22
N THR A 157 15.40 13.29 8.25
CA THR A 157 16.56 12.60 8.84
C THR A 157 17.85 13.01 8.14
N ARG A 158 17.84 13.10 6.81
CA ARG A 158 19.03 13.47 6.02
C ARG A 158 19.37 14.97 6.09
N SER A 159 18.39 15.85 6.27
CA SER A 159 18.61 17.29 6.42
C SER A 159 19.06 17.70 7.82
N GLY A 160 19.16 16.77 8.78
CA GLY A 160 19.46 17.06 10.17
C GLY A 160 18.34 17.79 10.92
N ALA A 161 17.14 17.86 10.35
CA ALA A 161 16.00 18.56 10.95
C ALA A 161 15.42 17.81 12.17
N ASP A 162 15.74 16.55 12.35
CA ASP A 162 15.35 15.77 13.53
C ASP A 162 16.14 16.17 14.80
N GLY A 163 17.20 17.00 14.66
CA GLY A 163 18.01 17.49 15.79
C GLY A 163 17.64 18.89 16.30
N GLN A 164 16.71 19.57 15.67
CA GLN A 164 16.24 20.87 16.20
C GLN A 164 15.12 20.63 17.20
N GLY A 165 15.51 20.64 18.47
CA GLY A 165 14.59 20.55 19.61
C GLY A 165 13.42 21.52 19.50
N SER A 166 12.33 21.14 20.15
CA SER A 166 11.09 21.90 20.32
C SER A 166 11.38 23.41 20.38
N ARG A 167 10.62 24.19 19.60
CA ARG A 167 10.65 25.69 19.63
C ARG A 167 10.38 26.32 21.01
N HIS A 168 10.22 25.50 22.03
CA HIS A 168 9.91 25.91 23.40
C HIS A 168 11.03 25.59 24.42
N LEU A 169 12.22 25.12 23.98
CA LEU A 169 13.37 24.99 24.87
C LEU A 169 14.34 26.15 24.62
N PRO A 170 14.73 26.90 25.68
CA PRO A 170 15.74 27.95 25.53
C PRO A 170 17.09 27.34 25.12
N PRO A 171 17.91 28.05 24.35
CA PRO A 171 19.25 27.59 23.97
C PRO A 171 20.10 27.41 25.25
N GLN A 172 20.75 26.25 25.37
CA GLN A 172 21.79 26.00 26.35
C GLN A 172 23.11 26.55 25.84
#